data_e3eb9e9b53d079f67469f9963689d980
#
_entry.id   e3eb9e9b53d079f67469f9963689d980
#
_cell.length_a   1.000
_cell.length_b   1.000
_cell.length_c   1.000
_cell.angle_alpha   90.00
_cell.angle_beta   90.00
_cell.angle_gamma   90.00
#
_symmetry.space_group_name_H-M   'P 1'
#
loop_
_entity.id
_entity.type
_entity.pdbx_description
1 polymer ?
#
loop_
_entity_poly.entity_id
_entity_poly.type
_entity_poly.pdbx_seq_one_letter_code
_entity_poly.pdbx_strand_id
1 'polypeptide(L)'
;MHIQHMRIARPVTSLTEMSQRYCHGLGLQKIGAFTDHEEFSGVMLGAPGLAWHLEFTQSLTHPLTPSPSQEDLLVLYLPHWPDWLARCAAMDEAGFRRVPSFNPYWDRQGVTFSDDDGYRVVIQHAAWHVES
;
A
#
# COMPACT_ATOMS: atom_id res chain seq x y z
N MET A 1 -18.23 -3.98 -18.42
CA MET A 1 -16.81 -3.58 -18.48
C MET A 1 -15.98 -4.63 -17.76
N HIS A 2 -14.91 -5.09 -18.39
CA HIS A 2 -14.01 -6.07 -17.81
C HIS A 2 -12.65 -5.45 -17.53
N ILE A 3 -12.31 -5.27 -16.25
CA ILE A 3 -11.00 -4.76 -15.84
C ILE A 3 -10.13 -5.95 -15.51
N GLN A 4 -9.10 -6.18 -16.31
CA GLN A 4 -8.19 -7.31 -16.09
C GLN A 4 -7.25 -7.04 -14.92
N HIS A 5 -6.78 -5.80 -14.79
CA HIS A 5 -5.74 -5.47 -13.81
C HIS A 5 -5.78 -3.98 -13.47
N MET A 6 -5.39 -3.64 -12.25
CA MET A 6 -5.31 -2.25 -11.79
C MET A 6 -3.92 -1.96 -11.26
N ARG A 7 -3.33 -0.85 -11.70
CA ARG A 7 -2.10 -0.31 -11.12
C ARG A 7 -2.43 0.93 -10.32
N ILE A 8 -1.86 1.03 -9.14
CA ILE A 8 -1.92 2.23 -8.32
C ILE A 8 -0.50 2.81 -8.29
N ALA A 9 -0.32 3.95 -8.94
CA ALA A 9 0.98 4.59 -9.09
C ALA A 9 1.10 5.78 -8.14
N ARG A 10 2.24 5.91 -7.47
CA ARG A 10 2.48 6.95 -6.46
C ARG A 10 3.92 7.44 -6.49
N PRO A 11 4.15 8.76 -6.35
CA PRO A 11 5.49 9.26 -6.07
C PRO A 11 5.86 8.92 -4.62
N VAL A 12 7.12 8.57 -4.39
CA VAL A 12 7.66 8.28 -3.05
C VAL A 12 8.99 8.98 -2.86
N THR A 13 9.35 9.22 -1.59
CA THR A 13 10.61 9.87 -1.25
C THR A 13 11.81 8.92 -1.44
N SER A 14 11.66 7.66 -1.06
CA SER A 14 12.70 6.64 -1.23
C SER A 14 12.13 5.37 -1.83
N LEU A 15 12.54 5.04 -3.06
CA LEU A 15 12.13 3.80 -3.72
C LEU A 15 12.58 2.57 -2.93
N THR A 16 13.80 2.57 -2.43
CA THR A 16 14.35 1.42 -1.70
C THR A 16 13.61 1.17 -0.39
N GLU A 17 13.45 2.22 0.42
CA GLU A 17 12.80 2.08 1.73
C GLU A 17 11.33 1.71 1.57
N MET A 18 10.61 2.36 0.65
CA MET A 18 9.19 2.08 0.44
C MET A 18 8.97 0.68 -0.12
N SER A 19 9.81 0.24 -1.05
CA SER A 19 9.72 -1.12 -1.59
C SER A 19 9.88 -2.16 -0.50
N GLN A 20 10.89 -2.01 0.34
CA GLN A 20 11.14 -2.94 1.45
C GLN A 20 9.98 -2.94 2.45
N ARG A 21 9.48 -1.76 2.78
CA ARG A 21 8.38 -1.61 3.75
C ARG A 21 7.11 -2.31 3.26
N TYR A 22 6.71 -2.06 2.02
CA TYR A 22 5.49 -2.65 1.47
C TYR A 22 5.64 -4.14 1.16
N CYS A 23 6.81 -4.58 0.72
CA CYS A 23 7.06 -6.02 0.55
C CYS A 23 6.96 -6.76 1.88
N HIS A 24 7.62 -6.25 2.92
CA HIS A 24 7.58 -6.88 4.24
C HIS A 24 6.18 -6.76 4.87
N GLY A 25 5.61 -5.55 4.86
CA GLY A 25 4.34 -5.30 5.54
C GLY A 25 3.15 -5.98 4.89
N LEU A 26 3.04 -5.91 3.57
CA LEU A 26 1.90 -6.46 2.84
C LEU A 26 2.17 -7.83 2.20
N GLY A 27 3.39 -8.36 2.34
CA GLY A 27 3.73 -9.63 1.71
C GLY A 27 3.83 -9.55 0.19
N LEU A 28 4.09 -8.37 -0.35
CA LEU A 28 4.24 -8.19 -1.78
C LEU A 28 5.64 -8.55 -2.24
N GLN A 29 5.78 -8.76 -3.54
CA GLN A 29 7.04 -9.07 -4.20
C GLN A 29 7.36 -7.96 -5.21
N LYS A 30 8.64 -7.71 -5.42
CA LYS A 30 9.07 -6.84 -6.51
C LYS A 30 8.85 -7.59 -7.83
N ILE A 31 7.92 -7.12 -8.64
CA ILE A 31 7.55 -7.76 -9.91
C ILE A 31 8.09 -7.03 -11.13
N GLY A 32 8.69 -5.86 -10.96
CA GLY A 32 9.32 -5.12 -12.03
C GLY A 32 10.00 -3.88 -11.49
N ALA A 33 10.89 -3.32 -12.31
CA ALA A 33 11.56 -2.07 -11.98
C ALA A 33 12.13 -1.45 -13.26
N PHE A 34 12.32 -0.15 -13.21
CA PHE A 34 13.04 0.58 -14.26
C PHE A 34 13.84 1.70 -13.64
N THR A 35 14.93 2.08 -14.29
CA THR A 35 15.83 3.13 -13.81
C THR A 35 16.07 4.09 -14.94
N ASP A 36 15.88 5.39 -14.66
CA ASP A 36 16.16 6.48 -15.59
C ASP A 36 15.54 6.28 -16.97
N HIS A 37 14.28 5.85 -16.99
CA HIS A 37 13.49 5.78 -18.20
C HIS A 37 12.71 7.09 -18.36
N GLU A 38 13.08 7.90 -19.35
CA GLU A 38 12.48 9.23 -19.56
C GLU A 38 12.50 10.06 -18.26
N GLU A 39 13.63 10.05 -17.54
CA GLU A 39 13.86 10.79 -16.30
C GLU A 39 13.07 10.27 -15.08
N PHE A 40 12.48 9.09 -15.18
CA PHE A 40 11.79 8.43 -14.05
C PHE A 40 12.48 7.13 -13.68
N SER A 41 12.45 6.83 -12.41
CA SER A 41 12.74 5.50 -11.89
C SER A 41 11.52 4.98 -11.16
N GLY A 42 11.34 3.68 -11.14
CA GLY A 42 10.18 3.09 -10.50
C GLY A 42 10.37 1.63 -10.13
N VAL A 43 9.50 1.17 -9.24
CA VAL A 43 9.43 -0.23 -8.82
C VAL A 43 7.97 -0.64 -8.74
N MET A 44 7.67 -1.85 -9.23
CA MET A 44 6.35 -2.42 -9.16
C MET A 44 6.33 -3.54 -8.12
N LEU A 45 5.33 -3.52 -7.26
CA LEU A 45 5.13 -4.47 -6.18
C LEU A 45 3.79 -5.17 -6.34
N GLY A 46 3.78 -6.49 -6.33
CA GLY A 46 2.57 -7.27 -6.49
C GLY A 46 2.79 -8.69 -6.02
N ALA A 47 1.92 -9.61 -6.47
CA ALA A 47 2.05 -11.02 -6.20
C ALA A 47 1.26 -11.82 -7.24
N PRO A 48 1.64 -13.10 -7.45
CA PRO A 48 0.85 -13.97 -8.34
C PRO A 48 -0.61 -14.03 -7.88
N GLY A 49 -1.53 -13.94 -8.83
CA GLY A 49 -2.96 -14.05 -8.56
C GLY A 49 -3.64 -12.77 -8.11
N LEU A 50 -2.90 -11.68 -7.86
CA LEU A 50 -3.51 -10.39 -7.57
C LEU A 50 -3.91 -9.68 -8.85
N ALA A 51 -5.12 -9.11 -8.87
CA ALA A 51 -5.61 -8.29 -9.97
C ALA A 51 -5.22 -6.82 -9.83
N TRP A 52 -4.27 -6.51 -8.96
CA TRP A 52 -3.75 -5.17 -8.75
C TRP A 52 -2.28 -5.23 -8.33
N HIS A 53 -1.57 -4.13 -8.56
CA HIS A 53 -0.23 -3.95 -8.00
C HIS A 53 0.03 -2.46 -7.74
N LEU A 54 1.06 -2.20 -6.95
CA LEU A 54 1.53 -0.85 -6.66
C LEU A 54 2.73 -0.53 -7.54
N GLU A 55 2.83 0.73 -7.96
CA GLU A 55 4.03 1.26 -8.59
C GLU A 55 4.49 2.48 -7.81
N PHE A 56 5.72 2.47 -7.33
CA PHE A 56 6.35 3.62 -6.70
C PHE A 56 7.33 4.25 -7.68
N THR A 57 7.27 5.57 -7.80
CA THR A 57 8.06 6.31 -8.78
C THR A 57 8.82 7.47 -8.14
N GLN A 58 9.92 7.84 -8.78
CA GLN A 58 10.65 9.07 -8.53
C GLN A 58 10.98 9.72 -9.87
N SER A 59 10.74 11.03 -9.97
CA SER A 59 11.29 11.82 -11.06
C SER A 59 12.70 12.25 -10.69
N LEU A 60 13.66 12.08 -11.60
CA LEU A 60 15.06 12.43 -11.35
C LEU A 60 15.30 13.94 -11.51
N THR A 61 14.45 14.64 -12.25
CA THR A 61 14.64 16.07 -12.57
C THR A 61 13.61 16.97 -11.90
N HIS A 62 12.39 16.46 -11.68
CA HIS A 62 11.28 17.24 -11.08
C HIS A 62 10.61 16.40 -10.00
N PRO A 63 11.29 16.13 -8.88
CA PRO A 63 10.72 15.28 -7.83
C PRO A 63 9.45 15.91 -7.26
N LEU A 64 8.42 15.08 -7.13
CA LEU A 64 7.16 15.46 -6.49
C LEU A 64 7.21 15.08 -5.02
N THR A 65 6.79 16.00 -4.16
CA THR A 65 6.61 15.71 -2.74
C THR A 65 5.31 14.92 -2.56
N PRO A 66 5.34 13.74 -1.96
CA PRO A 66 4.10 13.03 -1.64
C PRO A 66 3.17 13.90 -0.81
N SER A 67 1.88 13.95 -1.17
CA SER A 67 0.90 14.82 -0.52
C SER A 67 -0.46 14.14 -0.40
N PRO A 68 -0.54 12.93 0.19
CA PRO A 68 -1.83 12.28 0.41
C PRO A 68 -2.59 12.97 1.53
N SER A 69 -3.92 12.94 1.44
CA SER A 69 -4.75 13.30 2.58
C SER A 69 -4.92 12.11 3.52
N GLN A 70 -5.45 12.36 4.72
CA GLN A 70 -5.72 11.29 5.68
C GLN A 70 -6.88 10.37 5.23
N GLU A 71 -7.61 10.74 4.19
CA GLU A 71 -8.68 9.93 3.61
C GLU A 71 -8.25 9.22 2.32
N ASP A 72 -7.00 9.36 1.90
CA ASP A 72 -6.46 8.57 0.79
C ASP A 72 -5.98 7.23 1.35
N LEU A 73 -6.81 6.21 1.22
CA LEU A 73 -6.62 4.93 1.89
C LEU A 73 -6.52 3.78 0.89
N LEU A 74 -5.59 2.85 1.15
CA LEU A 74 -5.70 1.48 0.66
C LEU A 74 -6.36 0.68 1.76
N VAL A 75 -7.49 0.05 1.48
CA VAL A 75 -8.21 -0.75 2.46
C VAL A 75 -8.16 -2.21 2.03
N LEU A 76 -7.57 -3.05 2.86
CA LEU A 76 -7.45 -4.48 2.62
C LEU A 76 -8.32 -5.24 3.61
N TYR A 77 -9.15 -6.14 3.11
CA TYR A 77 -10.09 -6.90 3.91
C TYR A 77 -9.54 -8.30 4.16
N LEU A 78 -9.32 -8.64 5.43
CA LEU A 78 -8.84 -9.94 5.87
C LEU A 78 -9.84 -10.51 6.88
N PRO A 79 -10.81 -11.31 6.43
CA PRO A 79 -11.86 -11.81 7.32
C PRO A 79 -11.39 -12.90 8.31
N HIS A 80 -10.28 -13.58 7.98
CA HIS A 80 -9.75 -14.64 8.82
C HIS A 80 -8.86 -14.06 9.91
N TRP A 81 -9.25 -14.26 11.18
CA TRP A 81 -8.59 -13.62 12.34
C TRP A 81 -7.08 -13.86 12.42
N PRO A 82 -6.58 -15.10 12.27
CA PRO A 82 -5.13 -15.32 12.33
C PRO A 82 -4.37 -14.58 11.22
N ASP A 83 -4.94 -14.49 10.03
CA ASP A 83 -4.33 -13.75 8.92
C ASP A 83 -4.27 -12.26 9.19
N TRP A 84 -5.35 -11.72 9.77
CA TRP A 84 -5.41 -10.31 10.14
C TRP A 84 -4.38 -9.97 11.21
N LEU A 85 -4.28 -10.80 12.26
CA LEU A 85 -3.28 -10.62 13.33
C LEU A 85 -1.86 -10.66 12.75
N ALA A 86 -1.56 -11.65 11.92
CA ALA A 86 -0.24 -11.80 11.32
C ALA A 86 0.11 -10.62 10.40
N ARG A 87 -0.87 -10.11 9.66
CA ARG A 87 -0.65 -8.96 8.77
C ARG A 87 -0.39 -7.69 9.56
N CYS A 88 -1.14 -7.44 10.62
CA CYS A 88 -0.89 -6.29 11.48
C CYS A 88 0.50 -6.36 12.12
N ALA A 89 0.91 -7.54 12.59
CA ALA A 89 2.25 -7.73 13.15
C ALA A 89 3.34 -7.46 12.11
N ALA A 90 3.15 -7.94 10.87
CA ALA A 90 4.09 -7.70 9.78
C ALA A 90 4.18 -6.21 9.43
N MET A 91 3.08 -5.49 9.46
CA MET A 91 3.05 -4.04 9.25
C MET A 91 3.87 -3.31 10.31
N ASP A 92 3.69 -3.68 11.58
CA ASP A 92 4.49 -3.11 12.68
C ASP A 92 5.98 -3.37 12.47
N GLU A 93 6.35 -4.60 12.15
CA GLU A 93 7.75 -4.99 11.93
C GLU A 93 8.36 -4.29 10.73
N ALA A 94 7.56 -4.03 9.71
CA ALA A 94 8.02 -3.34 8.50
C ALA A 94 8.30 -1.85 8.72
N GLY A 95 7.87 -1.30 9.85
CA GLY A 95 8.10 0.10 10.20
C GLY A 95 6.94 1.04 9.89
N PHE A 96 5.77 0.51 9.55
CA PHE A 96 4.57 1.34 9.50
C PHE A 96 4.20 1.77 10.91
N ARG A 97 3.62 2.96 11.03
CA ARG A 97 3.12 3.47 12.32
C ARG A 97 1.62 3.30 12.38
N ARG A 98 1.12 2.78 13.49
CA ARG A 98 -0.32 2.77 13.76
C ARG A 98 -0.77 4.18 14.07
N VAL A 99 -1.81 4.63 13.41
CA VAL A 99 -2.37 5.97 13.61
C VAL A 99 -3.89 5.87 13.78
N PRO A 100 -4.52 6.79 14.54
CA PRO A 100 -5.98 6.86 14.52
C PRO A 100 -6.44 7.24 13.12
N SER A 101 -7.52 6.62 12.66
CA SER A 101 -8.09 6.98 11.36
C SER A 101 -8.76 8.35 11.43
N PHE A 102 -8.77 9.05 10.30
CA PHE A 102 -9.52 10.31 10.22
C PHE A 102 -11.02 10.04 10.34
N ASN A 103 -11.50 8.99 9.65
CA ASN A 103 -12.87 8.52 9.78
C ASN A 103 -12.89 7.37 10.80
N PRO A 104 -13.55 7.54 11.98
CA PRO A 104 -13.56 6.52 13.03
C PRO A 104 -14.14 5.17 12.60
N TYR A 105 -14.86 5.15 11.49
CA TYR A 105 -15.39 3.91 10.93
C TYR A 105 -14.29 2.85 10.78
N TRP A 106 -13.09 3.25 10.33
CA TRP A 106 -11.98 2.33 10.07
C TRP A 106 -11.32 1.80 11.34
N ASP A 107 -11.57 2.42 12.51
CA ASP A 107 -11.03 1.95 13.78
C ASP A 107 -11.89 0.88 14.43
N ARG A 108 -13.11 0.66 13.95
CA ARG A 108 -14.05 -0.31 14.57
C ARG A 108 -13.63 -1.75 14.37
N GLN A 109 -13.16 -2.11 13.19
CA GLN A 109 -12.75 -3.47 12.84
C GLN A 109 -11.38 -3.50 12.18
N GLY A 110 -10.62 -2.44 12.28
CA GLY A 110 -9.36 -2.33 11.58
C GLY A 110 -8.32 -1.52 12.30
N VAL A 111 -7.13 -1.54 11.71
CA VAL A 111 -6.01 -0.71 12.14
C VAL A 111 -5.54 0.08 10.94
N THR A 112 -5.31 1.36 11.12
CA THR A 112 -4.76 2.24 10.11
C THR A 112 -3.26 2.40 10.33
N PHE A 113 -2.50 2.14 9.28
CA PHE A 113 -1.03 2.26 9.28
C PHE A 113 -0.62 3.39 8.35
N SER A 114 0.37 4.17 8.77
CA SER A 114 0.96 5.23 7.95
C SER A 114 2.40 4.91 7.62
N ASP A 115 2.80 5.15 6.38
CA ASP A 115 4.21 5.12 6.01
C ASP A 115 4.86 6.49 6.23
N ASP A 116 6.16 6.62 5.88
CA ASP A 116 6.91 7.86 6.11
C ASP A 116 6.50 8.99 5.17
N ASP A 117 5.87 8.68 4.06
CA ASP A 117 5.38 9.68 3.11
C ASP A 117 3.94 10.12 3.40
N GLY A 118 3.31 9.51 4.40
CA GLY A 118 1.94 9.85 4.80
C GLY A 118 0.86 9.04 4.09
N TYR A 119 1.22 8.10 3.22
CA TYR A 119 0.24 7.18 2.65
C TYR A 119 -0.24 6.21 3.71
N ARG A 120 -1.53 5.89 3.67
CA ARG A 120 -2.18 5.08 4.68
C ARG A 120 -2.73 3.78 4.12
N VAL A 121 -2.61 2.72 4.92
CA VAL A 121 -3.16 1.40 4.64
C VAL A 121 -4.02 1.01 5.84
N VAL A 122 -5.27 0.63 5.57
CA VAL A 122 -6.17 0.08 6.59
C VAL A 122 -6.20 -1.44 6.42
N ILE A 123 -5.89 -2.15 7.49
CA ILE A 123 -6.04 -3.61 7.54
C ILE A 123 -7.33 -3.89 8.30
N GLN A 124 -8.36 -4.30 7.56
CA GLN A 124 -9.71 -4.43 8.07
C GLN A 124 -10.03 -5.88 8.35
N HIS A 125 -10.42 -6.19 9.59
CA HIS A 125 -10.86 -7.52 9.97
C HIS A 125 -12.33 -7.69 9.60
N ALA A 126 -12.58 -7.89 8.33
CA ALA A 126 -13.93 -8.04 7.79
C ALA A 126 -13.87 -8.64 6.40
N ALA A 127 -14.97 -9.21 5.96
CA ALA A 127 -15.21 -9.53 4.56
C ALA A 127 -15.96 -8.35 3.93
N TRP A 128 -15.90 -8.28 2.60
CA TRP A 128 -16.69 -7.31 1.86
C TRP A 128 -17.16 -7.96 0.56
N HIS A 129 -18.45 -7.81 0.27
CA HIS A 129 -19.06 -8.36 -0.92
C HIS A 129 -19.97 -7.33 -1.56
N VAL A 130 -20.02 -7.33 -2.89
CA VAL A 130 -21.00 -6.56 -3.63
C VAL A 130 -22.35 -7.23 -3.45
N GLU A 131 -23.34 -6.46 -3.02
CA GLU A 131 -24.73 -6.95 -2.99
C GLU A 131 -25.27 -7.02 -4.42
N SER A 132 -25.91 -8.14 -4.73
CA SER A 132 -26.50 -8.35 -6.05
C SER A 132 -28.02 -8.19 -6.05
#